data_9ecc2bda74c97e5f23f821e76a75a1e2
#
_entry.id   9ecc2bda74c97e5f23f821e76a75a1e2
#
_cell.length_a   1.000
_cell.length_b   1.000
_cell.length_c   1.000
_cell.angle_alpha   90.00
_cell.angle_beta   90.00
_cell.angle_gamma   90.00
#
_symmetry.space_group_name_H-M   'P 1'
#
loop_
_entity.id
_entity.type
_entity.pdbx_description
1 polymer ?
#
loop_
_entity_poly.entity_id
_entity_poly.type
_entity_poly.pdbx_seq_one_letter_code
_entity_poly.pdbx_strand_id
1 'polypeptide(L)'
;MNKNNVLVVVDFSAWLYMTIFNAFNSWSKNYKNEYSSMIKTPEETDQDNLPNLLVSESFKKELKISTMKKLHFIDWILKRNCQDILDSADEIVVVFAEDDFLHNNFRKKLFPDYKIQRSLSKKSWDYKKVRDWVVNSILPDLDLYKKNGYIRIGCKGAEADDIIAVMMQDDSKIWFSKILISSDHDFCQIKNIKQFNIFGDEVIPWVDKNKGIKMTNDEVKLIKSIIGDTSDNIPQIFPRVGIKTAWKLCKDRSKLKQMLKENKNAAKQYILNRKLVDFNYIPQTLKTDILKTIHENLDKVIEKDIENEDKILSDLMNL
;
A
#
# COMPACT_ATOMS: atom_id res chain seq x y z
N MET A 1 11.33 31.32 -0.63
CA MET A 1 11.69 30.26 -1.60
C MET A 1 10.78 29.10 -1.32
N ASN A 2 10.18 28.46 -2.34
CA ASN A 2 9.42 27.24 -2.09
C ASN A 2 10.40 26.16 -1.63
N LYS A 3 10.14 25.52 -0.51
CA LYS A 3 10.95 24.38 -0.04
C LYS A 3 10.79 23.21 -1.01
N ASN A 4 11.88 22.52 -1.28
CA ASN A 4 11.89 21.29 -2.10
C ASN A 4 11.54 20.08 -1.21
N ASN A 5 10.31 19.98 -0.76
CA ASN A 5 9.87 18.88 0.10
C ASN A 5 9.60 17.62 -0.72
N VAL A 6 10.10 16.48 -0.26
CA VAL A 6 9.91 15.17 -0.89
C VAL A 6 8.96 14.33 -0.04
N LEU A 7 7.89 13.83 -0.68
CA LEU A 7 6.97 12.90 -0.07
C LEU A 7 7.32 11.47 -0.47
N VAL A 8 7.57 10.63 0.51
CA VAL A 8 7.71 9.19 0.34
C VAL A 8 6.52 8.51 0.98
N VAL A 9 5.72 7.76 0.23
CA VAL A 9 4.63 6.96 0.78
C VAL A 9 4.94 5.49 0.62
N VAL A 10 4.76 4.75 1.70
CA VAL A 10 4.94 3.30 1.75
C VAL A 10 3.58 2.66 1.94
N ASP A 11 3.24 1.70 1.09
CA ASP A 11 2.11 0.80 1.30
C ASP A 11 2.40 -0.06 2.54
N PHE A 12 1.89 0.38 3.69
CA PHE A 12 2.22 -0.21 4.97
C PHE A 12 1.67 -1.62 5.12
N SER A 13 0.47 -1.87 4.59
CA SER A 13 -0.15 -3.18 4.68
C SER A 13 0.64 -4.23 3.90
N ALA A 14 1.08 -3.92 2.68
CA ALA A 14 1.93 -4.79 1.88
C ALA A 14 3.34 -4.94 2.50
N TRP A 15 3.94 -3.85 2.97
CA TRP A 15 5.23 -3.85 3.64
C TRP A 15 5.22 -4.71 4.91
N LEU A 16 4.19 -4.56 5.74
CA LEU A 16 4.04 -5.31 6.99
C LEU A 16 3.78 -6.78 6.75
N TYR A 17 2.90 -7.11 5.79
CA TYR A 17 2.65 -8.48 5.38
C TYR A 17 3.95 -9.18 4.96
N MET A 18 4.75 -8.56 4.10
CA MET A 18 6.03 -9.11 3.65
C MET A 18 7.04 -9.23 4.78
N THR A 19 7.05 -8.28 5.72
CA THR A 19 7.90 -8.31 6.90
C THR A 19 7.62 -9.53 7.77
N ILE A 20 6.35 -9.75 8.08
CA ILE A 20 5.89 -10.87 8.90
C ILE A 20 6.11 -12.20 8.16
N PHE A 21 5.81 -12.26 6.86
CA PHE A 21 5.98 -13.46 6.06
C PHE A 21 7.46 -13.88 5.93
N ASN A 22 8.37 -12.90 5.78
CA ASN A 22 9.81 -13.18 5.77
C ASN A 22 10.29 -13.71 7.12
N ALA A 23 9.81 -13.14 8.23
CA ALA A 23 10.11 -13.64 9.55
C ALA A 23 9.63 -15.08 9.75
N PHE A 24 8.38 -15.35 9.32
CA PHE A 24 7.79 -16.69 9.38
C PHE A 24 8.58 -17.70 8.58
N ASN A 25 8.98 -17.37 7.36
CA ASN A 25 9.80 -18.23 6.52
C ASN A 25 11.20 -18.47 7.10
N SER A 26 11.83 -17.46 7.69
CA SER A 26 13.12 -17.59 8.36
C SER A 26 12.99 -18.51 9.60
N TRP A 27 11.98 -18.25 10.41
CA TRP A 27 11.71 -19.05 11.60
C TRP A 27 11.41 -20.53 11.27
N SER A 28 10.56 -20.79 10.29
CA SER A 28 10.21 -22.16 9.87
C SER A 28 11.41 -22.96 9.37
N LYS A 29 12.41 -22.29 8.77
CA LYS A 29 13.66 -22.91 8.29
C LYS A 29 14.66 -23.16 9.41
N ASN A 30 14.83 -22.17 10.29
CA ASN A 30 15.87 -22.17 11.33
C ASN A 30 15.45 -22.94 12.58
N TYR A 31 14.15 -23.03 12.86
CA TYR A 31 13.57 -23.63 14.08
C TYR A 31 12.52 -24.70 13.74
N LYS A 32 12.89 -25.66 12.91
CA LYS A 32 11.99 -26.68 12.33
C LYS A 32 11.17 -27.47 13.36
N ASN A 33 11.79 -27.87 14.46
CA ASN A 33 11.10 -28.64 15.50
C ASN A 33 10.03 -27.82 16.21
N GLU A 34 10.35 -26.57 16.54
CA GLU A 34 9.39 -25.65 17.15
C GLU A 34 8.25 -25.31 16.18
N TYR A 35 8.59 -25.01 14.92
CA TYR A 35 7.62 -24.79 13.85
C TYR A 35 6.64 -25.98 13.73
N SER A 36 7.16 -27.20 13.61
CA SER A 36 6.33 -28.39 13.42
C SER A 36 5.46 -28.72 14.64
N SER A 37 5.84 -28.27 15.84
CA SER A 37 5.03 -28.44 17.04
C SER A 37 3.88 -27.43 17.15
N MET A 38 3.98 -26.26 16.51
CA MET A 38 3.05 -25.15 16.61
C MET A 38 2.12 -25.00 15.41
N ILE A 39 2.60 -25.34 14.21
CA ILE A 39 1.91 -25.06 12.97
C ILE A 39 1.39 -26.33 12.32
N LYS A 40 0.11 -26.35 12.03
CA LYS A 40 -0.60 -27.35 11.22
C LYS A 40 -1.00 -26.75 9.88
N THR A 41 -1.48 -27.59 8.97
CA THR A 41 -2.09 -27.08 7.73
C THR A 41 -3.32 -26.24 8.05
N PRO A 42 -3.73 -25.32 7.16
CA PRO A 42 -4.92 -24.49 7.41
C PRO A 42 -6.20 -25.31 7.60
N GLU A 43 -6.28 -26.49 6.96
CA GLU A 43 -7.40 -27.44 7.07
C GLU A 43 -7.45 -28.16 8.42
N GLU A 44 -6.30 -28.40 9.04
CA GLU A 44 -6.16 -29.07 10.35
C GLU A 44 -6.18 -28.09 11.53
N THR A 45 -6.14 -26.77 11.24
CA THR A 45 -6.11 -25.73 12.26
C THR A 45 -7.52 -25.34 12.66
N ASP A 46 -7.76 -25.22 13.96
CA ASP A 46 -8.99 -24.65 14.52
C ASP A 46 -9.06 -23.16 14.16
N GLN A 47 -10.00 -22.81 13.26
CA GLN A 47 -10.14 -21.44 12.75
C GLN A 47 -10.68 -20.45 13.78
N ASP A 48 -11.36 -20.92 14.82
CA ASP A 48 -11.86 -20.10 15.92
C ASP A 48 -10.76 -19.85 16.98
N ASN A 49 -9.74 -20.71 17.03
CA ASN A 49 -8.64 -20.62 18.00
C ASN A 49 -7.27 -20.81 17.32
N LEU A 50 -6.90 -19.82 16.52
CA LEU A 50 -5.66 -19.85 15.76
C LEU A 50 -4.41 -19.79 16.66
N PRO A 51 -3.35 -20.57 16.34
CA PRO A 51 -2.08 -20.53 17.06
C PRO A 51 -1.51 -19.11 17.20
N ASN A 52 -1.11 -18.73 18.40
CA ASN A 52 -0.44 -17.48 18.68
C ASN A 52 1.08 -17.66 18.62
N LEU A 53 1.72 -17.23 17.53
CA LEU A 53 3.16 -17.36 17.35
C LEU A 53 3.99 -16.52 18.33
N LEU A 54 3.38 -15.53 19.00
CA LEU A 54 4.09 -14.66 19.93
C LEU A 54 4.45 -15.35 21.26
N VAL A 55 4.04 -16.59 21.47
CA VAL A 55 4.56 -17.41 22.58
C VAL A 55 5.98 -17.94 22.30
N SER A 56 6.41 -17.94 21.04
CA SER A 56 7.75 -18.35 20.60
C SER A 56 8.74 -17.17 20.67
N GLU A 57 9.73 -17.28 21.51
CA GLU A 57 10.80 -16.26 21.60
C GLU A 57 11.68 -16.26 20.36
N SER A 58 11.92 -17.42 19.74
CA SER A 58 12.67 -17.53 18.48
C SER A 58 11.92 -16.83 17.33
N PHE A 59 10.60 -16.96 17.26
CA PHE A 59 9.78 -16.24 16.28
C PHE A 59 9.80 -14.74 16.50
N LYS A 60 9.66 -14.26 17.73
CA LYS A 60 9.76 -12.83 18.06
C LYS A 60 11.12 -12.25 17.65
N LYS A 61 12.22 -13.00 17.85
CA LYS A 61 13.56 -12.61 17.43
C LYS A 61 13.65 -12.44 15.90
N GLU A 62 13.18 -13.43 15.13
CA GLU A 62 13.15 -13.36 13.66
C GLU A 62 12.28 -12.19 13.19
N LEU A 63 11.18 -11.90 13.87
CA LEU A 63 10.27 -10.81 13.55
C LEU A 63 10.93 -9.44 13.75
N LYS A 64 11.65 -9.23 14.86
CA LYS A 64 12.44 -8.01 15.10
C LYS A 64 13.51 -7.82 14.01
N ILE A 65 14.26 -8.87 13.70
CA ILE A 65 15.29 -8.84 12.65
C ILE A 65 14.69 -8.49 11.29
N SER A 66 13.57 -9.12 10.93
CA SER A 66 12.89 -8.86 9.65
C SER A 66 12.38 -7.43 9.57
N THR A 67 11.78 -6.91 10.64
CA THR A 67 11.28 -5.53 10.71
C THR A 67 12.41 -4.52 10.51
N MET A 68 13.51 -4.68 11.22
CA MET A 68 14.68 -3.81 11.10
C MET A 68 15.26 -3.83 9.68
N LYS A 69 15.46 -5.03 9.12
CA LYS A 69 15.96 -5.18 7.74
C LYS A 69 15.06 -4.50 6.72
N LYS A 70 13.74 -4.59 6.89
CA LYS A 70 12.76 -3.98 5.97
C LYS A 70 12.69 -2.46 6.08
N LEU A 71 12.93 -1.87 7.25
CA LEU A 71 13.08 -0.42 7.39
C LEU A 71 14.36 0.08 6.70
N HIS A 72 15.51 -0.56 6.95
CA HIS A 72 16.74 -0.24 6.24
C HIS A 72 16.62 -0.38 4.72
N PHE A 73 15.77 -1.28 4.27
CA PHE A 73 15.56 -1.51 2.85
C PHE A 73 14.79 -0.36 2.18
N ILE A 74 13.93 0.36 2.90
CA ILE A 74 13.31 1.60 2.42
C ILE A 74 14.39 2.63 2.11
N ASP A 75 15.30 2.89 3.05
CA ASP A 75 16.40 3.83 2.86
C ASP A 75 17.30 3.41 1.68
N TRP A 76 17.56 2.11 1.55
CA TRP A 76 18.34 1.59 0.43
C TRP A 76 17.65 1.80 -0.93
N ILE A 77 16.33 1.57 -1.02
CA ILE A 77 15.55 1.84 -2.26
C ILE A 77 15.67 3.32 -2.66
N LEU A 78 15.47 4.20 -1.68
CA LEU A 78 15.52 5.64 -1.90
C LEU A 78 16.92 6.09 -2.38
N LYS A 79 17.97 5.68 -1.70
CA LYS A 79 19.35 6.01 -2.07
C LYS A 79 19.72 5.46 -3.45
N ARG A 80 19.37 4.21 -3.74
CA ARG A 80 19.69 3.57 -5.02
C ARG A 80 19.02 4.26 -6.21
N ASN A 81 17.76 4.69 -6.05
CA ASN A 81 16.92 5.06 -7.17
C ASN A 81 16.60 6.56 -7.25
N CYS A 82 16.79 7.29 -6.17
CA CYS A 82 16.34 8.68 -6.04
C CYS A 82 17.39 9.60 -5.39
N GLN A 83 18.68 9.23 -5.39
CA GLN A 83 19.73 10.02 -4.70
C GLN A 83 19.70 11.49 -5.13
N ASP A 84 19.60 11.79 -6.42
CA ASP A 84 19.55 13.18 -6.92
C ASP A 84 18.38 13.99 -6.35
N ILE A 85 17.23 13.32 -6.13
CA ILE A 85 16.04 13.94 -5.53
C ILE A 85 16.30 14.19 -4.04
N LEU A 86 16.87 13.20 -3.35
CA LEU A 86 17.16 13.30 -1.92
C LEU A 86 18.20 14.38 -1.62
N ASP A 87 19.25 14.50 -2.46
CA ASP A 87 20.31 15.51 -2.31
C ASP A 87 19.80 16.94 -2.54
N SER A 88 18.71 17.09 -3.32
CA SER A 88 18.07 18.38 -3.58
C SER A 88 16.91 18.71 -2.64
N ALA A 89 16.55 17.79 -1.74
CA ALA A 89 15.43 17.94 -0.84
C ALA A 89 15.81 18.80 0.39
N ASP A 90 14.95 19.77 0.70
CA ASP A 90 15.03 20.51 1.97
C ASP A 90 14.47 19.67 3.13
N GLU A 91 13.45 18.83 2.82
CA GLU A 91 12.78 17.96 3.79
C GLU A 91 12.28 16.68 3.11
N ILE A 92 12.39 15.55 3.81
CA ILE A 92 11.88 14.26 3.36
C ILE A 92 10.87 13.75 4.38
N VAL A 93 9.61 13.61 3.97
CA VAL A 93 8.53 13.09 4.80
C VAL A 93 8.20 11.67 4.35
N VAL A 94 8.30 10.71 5.27
CA VAL A 94 8.00 9.30 5.01
C VAL A 94 6.69 8.91 5.70
N VAL A 95 5.71 8.51 4.90
CA VAL A 95 4.38 8.13 5.37
C VAL A 95 4.11 6.66 5.11
N PHE A 96 3.68 5.95 6.14
CA PHE A 96 3.12 4.61 6.06
C PHE A 96 1.60 4.69 5.98
N ALA A 97 1.02 4.37 4.82
CA ALA A 97 -0.42 4.33 4.62
C ALA A 97 -0.98 2.98 5.10
N GLU A 98 -1.97 3.03 6.01
CA GLU A 98 -2.50 1.86 6.71
C GLU A 98 -3.99 1.65 6.41
N ASP A 99 -4.40 0.38 6.22
CA ASP A 99 -5.81 0.01 6.06
C ASP A 99 -6.62 0.21 7.34
N ASP A 100 -7.84 0.72 7.22
CA ASP A 100 -8.83 0.60 8.29
C ASP A 100 -9.49 -0.80 8.25
N PHE A 101 -9.07 -1.65 9.18
CA PHE A 101 -9.62 -3.00 9.33
C PHE A 101 -10.93 -3.07 10.13
N LEU A 102 -11.34 -1.96 10.75
CA LEU A 102 -12.49 -1.94 11.66
C LEU A 102 -13.79 -1.57 10.96
N HIS A 103 -13.72 -0.79 9.89
CA HIS A 103 -14.90 -0.24 9.23
C HIS A 103 -15.05 -0.75 7.79
N ASN A 104 -16.28 -0.89 7.34
CA ASN A 104 -16.55 -1.23 5.95
C ASN A 104 -16.19 -0.05 5.04
N ASN A 105 -15.29 -0.30 4.08
CA ASN A 105 -14.95 0.67 3.06
C ASN A 105 -16.10 0.90 2.06
N PHE A 106 -16.01 1.96 1.25
CA PHE A 106 -17.05 2.31 0.29
C PHE A 106 -17.20 1.27 -0.83
N ARG A 107 -16.13 0.53 -1.18
CA ARG A 107 -16.18 -0.51 -2.21
C ARG A 107 -17.05 -1.68 -1.79
N LYS A 108 -16.98 -2.11 -0.53
CA LYS A 108 -17.90 -3.15 0.02
C LYS A 108 -19.35 -2.69 0.05
N LYS A 109 -19.63 -1.39 0.24
CA LYS A 109 -20.98 -0.85 0.15
C LYS A 109 -21.51 -0.89 -1.29
N LEU A 110 -20.64 -0.67 -2.29
CA LEU A 110 -20.99 -0.74 -3.72
C LEU A 110 -21.08 -2.18 -4.24
N PHE A 111 -20.20 -3.06 -3.73
CA PHE A 111 -20.09 -4.45 -4.15
C PHE A 111 -19.76 -5.32 -2.93
N PRO A 112 -20.78 -5.96 -2.30
CA PRO A 112 -20.60 -6.75 -1.07
C PRO A 112 -19.55 -7.86 -1.17
N ASP A 113 -19.41 -8.45 -2.36
CA ASP A 113 -18.44 -9.52 -2.62
C ASP A 113 -17.00 -9.03 -2.85
N TYR A 114 -16.76 -7.73 -2.74
CA TYR A 114 -15.40 -7.15 -2.85
C TYR A 114 -14.45 -7.75 -1.83
N LYS A 115 -13.34 -8.31 -2.31
CA LYS A 115 -12.31 -9.00 -1.50
C LYS A 115 -12.84 -10.16 -0.65
N ILE A 116 -13.98 -10.78 -0.99
CA ILE A 116 -14.60 -11.85 -0.18
C ILE A 116 -13.68 -13.06 -0.03
N GLN A 117 -12.87 -13.39 -1.05
CA GLN A 117 -11.94 -14.52 -1.02
C GLN A 117 -10.94 -14.41 0.14
N ARG A 118 -10.56 -13.19 0.52
CA ARG A 118 -9.63 -12.95 1.64
C ARG A 118 -10.23 -13.36 2.98
N SER A 119 -11.54 -13.20 3.17
CA SER A 119 -12.25 -13.60 4.40
C SER A 119 -12.54 -15.10 4.47
N LEU A 120 -12.64 -15.76 3.30
CA LEU A 120 -12.93 -17.20 3.21
C LEU A 120 -11.66 -18.07 3.32
N SER A 121 -10.48 -17.49 3.16
CA SER A 121 -9.21 -18.25 3.24
C SER A 121 -8.95 -18.71 4.67
N LYS A 122 -8.73 -20.03 4.83
CA LYS A 122 -8.31 -20.63 6.09
C LYS A 122 -6.89 -20.20 6.45
N LYS A 123 -6.61 -20.10 7.73
CA LYS A 123 -5.34 -19.62 8.27
C LYS A 123 -4.69 -20.71 9.13
N SER A 124 -3.37 -20.74 9.18
CA SER A 124 -2.60 -21.64 10.04
C SER A 124 -2.22 -21.00 11.38
N TRP A 125 -2.34 -19.68 11.54
CA TRP A 125 -1.97 -18.92 12.72
C TRP A 125 -2.60 -17.52 12.75
N ASP A 126 -2.58 -16.88 13.93
CA ASP A 126 -3.20 -15.57 14.14
C ASP A 126 -2.32 -14.42 13.64
N TYR A 127 -2.48 -14.10 12.36
CA TYR A 127 -1.80 -12.97 11.71
C TYR A 127 -2.10 -11.64 12.40
N LYS A 128 -3.33 -11.43 12.88
CA LYS A 128 -3.74 -10.17 13.48
C LYS A 128 -2.93 -9.87 14.75
N LYS A 129 -2.78 -10.85 15.64
CA LYS A 129 -1.97 -10.68 16.86
C LYS A 129 -0.52 -10.35 16.53
N VAL A 130 0.07 -11.03 15.55
CA VAL A 130 1.46 -10.78 15.14
C VAL A 130 1.61 -9.37 14.55
N ARG A 131 0.68 -8.97 13.67
CA ARG A 131 0.64 -7.61 13.11
C ARG A 131 0.57 -6.56 14.22
N ASP A 132 -0.37 -6.69 15.13
CA ASP A 132 -0.59 -5.74 16.22
C ASP A 132 0.65 -5.64 17.12
N TRP A 133 1.35 -6.74 17.34
CA TRP A 133 2.60 -6.73 18.11
C TRP A 133 3.74 -6.01 17.37
N VAL A 134 3.91 -6.20 16.06
CA VAL A 134 4.90 -5.43 15.27
C VAL A 134 4.62 -3.94 15.38
N VAL A 135 3.36 -3.56 15.19
CA VAL A 135 2.93 -2.16 15.15
C VAL A 135 3.03 -1.46 16.50
N ASN A 136 2.67 -2.15 17.59
CA ASN A 136 2.55 -1.52 18.90
C ASN A 136 3.76 -1.77 19.82
N SER A 137 4.62 -2.75 19.47
CA SER A 137 5.75 -3.11 20.34
C SER A 137 7.10 -3.05 19.62
N ILE A 138 7.20 -3.50 18.34
CA ILE A 138 8.50 -3.50 17.66
C ILE A 138 8.82 -2.12 17.07
N LEU A 139 7.92 -1.57 16.26
CA LEU A 139 8.19 -0.31 15.54
C LEU A 139 8.51 0.85 16.49
N PRO A 140 7.76 1.08 17.59
CA PRO A 140 8.06 2.17 18.51
C PRO A 140 9.42 2.05 19.20
N ASP A 141 9.96 0.83 19.32
CA ASP A 141 11.25 0.59 19.97
C ASP A 141 12.46 0.74 19.03
N LEU A 142 12.25 0.76 17.71
CA LEU A 142 13.35 0.85 16.75
C LEU A 142 13.84 2.30 16.60
N ASP A 143 15.12 2.52 16.87
CA ASP A 143 15.76 3.84 16.75
C ASP A 143 15.66 4.42 15.32
N LEU A 144 15.76 3.56 14.30
CA LEU A 144 15.64 3.97 12.91
C LEU A 144 14.25 4.55 12.61
N TYR A 145 13.19 3.94 13.19
CA TYR A 145 11.81 4.42 13.04
C TYR A 145 11.62 5.78 13.71
N LYS A 146 12.19 5.95 14.91
CA LYS A 146 12.14 7.21 15.68
C LYS A 146 12.92 8.32 14.99
N LYS A 147 14.14 8.01 14.54
CA LYS A 147 15.09 8.99 13.96
C LYS A 147 14.60 9.55 12.62
N ASN A 148 13.96 8.72 11.81
CA ASN A 148 13.53 9.13 10.47
C ASN A 148 12.13 9.80 10.45
N GLY A 149 11.48 9.98 11.61
CA GLY A 149 10.19 10.66 11.69
C GLY A 149 9.08 9.99 10.88
N TYR A 150 9.09 8.64 10.78
CA TYR A 150 8.08 7.90 10.03
C TYR A 150 6.68 8.14 10.60
N ILE A 151 5.77 8.55 9.73
CA ILE A 151 4.38 8.87 10.09
C ILE A 151 3.49 7.73 9.62
N ARG A 152 2.65 7.18 10.51
CA ARG A 152 1.60 6.24 10.13
C ARG A 152 0.28 6.98 9.98
N ILE A 153 -0.39 6.77 8.84
CA ILE A 153 -1.68 7.38 8.54
C ILE A 153 -2.68 6.28 8.20
N GLY A 154 -3.71 6.17 9.04
CA GLY A 154 -4.93 5.41 8.78
C GLY A 154 -6.13 6.36 8.83
N CYS A 155 -7.14 6.13 8.00
CA CYS A 155 -8.36 6.94 7.98
C CYS A 155 -9.59 6.04 8.01
N LYS A 156 -10.59 6.41 8.82
CA LYS A 156 -11.81 5.62 9.00
C LYS A 156 -12.52 5.36 7.68
N GLY A 157 -12.72 4.08 7.36
CA GLY A 157 -13.38 3.61 6.15
C GLY A 157 -12.55 3.68 4.88
N ALA A 158 -11.25 4.05 4.99
CA ALA A 158 -10.30 4.03 3.88
C ALA A 158 -9.48 2.73 3.87
N GLU A 159 -9.13 2.27 2.68
CA GLU A 159 -8.03 1.34 2.47
C GLU A 159 -6.73 2.13 2.33
N ALA A 160 -5.57 1.49 2.58
CA ALA A 160 -4.26 2.10 2.35
C ALA A 160 -4.16 2.66 0.92
N ASP A 161 -4.74 1.95 -0.06
CA ASP A 161 -4.79 2.36 -1.46
C ASP A 161 -5.49 3.71 -1.67
N ASP A 162 -6.55 3.99 -0.89
CA ASP A 162 -7.26 5.27 -0.96
C ASP A 162 -6.41 6.41 -0.42
N ILE A 163 -5.72 6.17 0.70
CA ILE A 163 -4.82 7.16 1.31
C ILE A 163 -3.66 7.46 0.36
N ILE A 164 -3.00 6.42 -0.17
CA ILE A 164 -1.92 6.54 -1.15
C ILE A 164 -2.41 7.33 -2.37
N ALA A 165 -3.56 6.96 -2.93
CA ALA A 165 -4.09 7.61 -4.12
C ALA A 165 -4.38 9.09 -3.89
N VAL A 166 -4.95 9.46 -2.75
CA VAL A 166 -5.23 10.87 -2.40
C VAL A 166 -3.93 11.65 -2.23
N MET A 167 -2.94 11.13 -1.50
CA MET A 167 -1.65 11.78 -1.30
C MET A 167 -0.87 11.95 -2.61
N MET A 168 -0.85 10.89 -3.44
CA MET A 168 -0.10 10.89 -4.70
C MET A 168 -0.76 11.74 -5.79
N GLN A 169 -2.09 11.93 -5.74
CA GLN A 169 -2.84 12.79 -6.67
C GLN A 169 -2.98 14.25 -6.19
N ASP A 170 -2.52 14.57 -4.97
CA ASP A 170 -2.57 15.94 -4.47
C ASP A 170 -1.67 16.86 -5.29
N ASP A 171 -2.27 17.86 -5.93
CA ASP A 171 -1.60 18.86 -6.78
C ASP A 171 -1.31 20.18 -6.04
N SER A 172 -1.34 20.20 -4.70
CA SER A 172 -1.16 21.40 -3.85
C SER A 172 0.19 22.11 -4.00
N LYS A 173 1.13 21.56 -4.81
CA LYS A 173 2.51 22.06 -5.01
C LYS A 173 3.35 22.13 -3.73
N ILE A 174 2.92 21.49 -2.65
CA ILE A 174 3.69 21.37 -1.41
C ILE A 174 4.89 20.44 -1.65
N TRP A 175 4.71 19.44 -2.52
CA TRP A 175 5.70 18.40 -2.76
C TRP A 175 6.45 18.65 -4.09
N PHE A 176 7.77 18.79 -4.00
CA PHE A 176 8.67 18.85 -5.16
C PHE A 176 8.71 17.51 -5.90
N SER A 177 8.75 16.41 -5.15
CA SER A 177 8.74 15.06 -5.71
C SER A 177 7.92 14.12 -4.85
N LYS A 178 7.28 13.11 -5.49
CA LYS A 178 6.48 12.07 -4.84
C LYS A 178 7.01 10.70 -5.22
N ILE A 179 7.36 9.92 -4.21
CA ILE A 179 7.92 8.57 -4.33
C ILE A 179 6.98 7.60 -3.62
N LEU A 180 6.56 6.54 -4.30
CA LEU A 180 5.73 5.49 -3.77
C LEU A 180 6.53 4.18 -3.68
N ILE A 181 6.48 3.53 -2.53
CA ILE A 181 7.01 2.17 -2.33
C ILE A 181 5.82 1.22 -2.19
N SER A 182 5.43 0.61 -3.29
CA SER A 182 4.39 -0.42 -3.40
C SER A 182 4.60 -1.24 -4.66
N SER A 183 4.37 -2.55 -4.54
CA SER A 183 4.40 -3.48 -5.69
C SER A 183 3.08 -3.50 -6.48
N ASP A 184 2.06 -2.78 -6.04
CA ASP A 184 0.76 -2.80 -6.69
C ASP A 184 0.74 -1.97 -7.98
N HIS A 185 0.40 -2.64 -9.07
CA HIS A 185 0.27 -2.01 -10.39
C HIS A 185 -0.95 -1.09 -10.51
N ASP A 186 -1.88 -1.09 -9.54
CA ASP A 186 -3.02 -0.19 -9.56
C ASP A 186 -2.60 1.27 -9.44
N PHE A 187 -1.51 1.54 -8.73
CA PHE A 187 -0.94 2.88 -8.65
C PHE A 187 -0.31 3.38 -9.95
N CYS A 188 -0.04 2.50 -10.92
CA CYS A 188 0.38 2.92 -12.25
C CYS A 188 -0.65 3.79 -12.99
N GLN A 189 -1.88 3.93 -12.48
CA GLN A 189 -2.86 4.90 -12.98
C GLN A 189 -2.58 6.35 -12.54
N ILE A 190 -1.71 6.56 -11.55
CA ILE A 190 -1.33 7.88 -11.04
C ILE A 190 -0.17 8.44 -11.86
N LYS A 191 -0.26 9.72 -12.21
CA LYS A 191 0.77 10.42 -13.00
C LYS A 191 1.76 11.14 -12.09
N ASN A 192 2.94 11.42 -12.61
CA ASN A 192 3.96 12.26 -11.96
C ASN A 192 4.43 11.75 -10.60
N ILE A 193 4.48 10.43 -10.44
CA ILE A 193 5.09 9.77 -9.28
C ILE A 193 6.19 8.81 -9.74
N LYS A 194 7.17 8.58 -8.88
CA LYS A 194 8.11 7.45 -9.01
C LYS A 194 7.62 6.33 -8.13
N GLN A 195 7.37 5.16 -8.71
CA GLN A 195 6.92 3.98 -7.96
C GLN A 195 8.00 2.90 -8.01
N PHE A 196 8.32 2.35 -6.84
CA PHE A 196 9.24 1.22 -6.70
C PHE A 196 8.55 0.08 -5.96
N ASN A 197 8.86 -1.15 -6.37
CA ASN A 197 8.42 -2.31 -5.61
C ASN A 197 9.30 -2.49 -4.35
N ILE A 198 8.91 -3.45 -3.52
CA ILE A 198 9.65 -3.77 -2.29
C ILE A 198 11.05 -4.37 -2.52
N PHE A 199 11.45 -4.59 -3.76
CA PHE A 199 12.80 -5.03 -4.15
C PHE A 199 13.63 -3.89 -4.77
N GLY A 200 13.05 -2.69 -4.88
CA GLY A 200 13.68 -1.50 -5.44
C GLY A 200 13.66 -1.42 -6.97
N ASP A 201 12.86 -2.25 -7.63
CA ASP A 201 12.67 -2.14 -9.08
C ASP A 201 11.54 -1.16 -9.37
N GLU A 202 11.68 -0.37 -10.43
CA GLU A 202 10.65 0.58 -10.84
C GLU A 202 9.39 -0.16 -11.32
N VAL A 203 8.24 0.25 -10.80
CA VAL A 203 6.92 -0.26 -11.21
C VAL A 203 6.33 0.68 -12.25
N ILE A 204 6.15 0.16 -13.45
CA ILE A 204 5.65 0.90 -14.60
C ILE A 204 4.37 0.26 -15.14
N PRO A 205 3.53 1.02 -15.87
CA PRO A 205 2.41 0.44 -16.60
C PRO A 205 2.87 -0.70 -17.51
N TRP A 206 2.00 -1.69 -17.68
CA TRP A 206 2.32 -2.91 -18.42
C TRP A 206 2.91 -2.63 -19.81
N VAL A 207 3.97 -3.37 -20.15
CA VAL A 207 4.69 -3.26 -21.42
C VAL A 207 4.79 -4.66 -22.06
N ASP A 208 4.42 -4.78 -23.34
CA ASP A 208 4.74 -5.94 -24.18
C ASP A 208 5.83 -5.53 -25.19
N LYS A 209 7.09 -5.77 -24.83
CA LYS A 209 8.25 -5.41 -25.68
C LYS A 209 8.22 -6.07 -27.04
N ASN A 210 7.68 -7.31 -27.14
CA ASN A 210 7.62 -8.05 -28.40
C ASN A 210 6.60 -7.46 -29.39
N LYS A 211 5.62 -6.71 -28.89
CA LYS A 211 4.54 -6.11 -29.69
C LYS A 211 4.57 -4.59 -29.70
N GLY A 212 5.59 -3.97 -29.11
CA GLY A 212 5.69 -2.51 -28.99
C GLY A 212 4.57 -1.86 -28.20
N ILE A 213 3.89 -2.62 -27.32
CA ILE A 213 2.78 -2.11 -26.54
C ILE A 213 3.32 -1.53 -25.23
N LYS A 214 3.08 -0.23 -25.02
CA LYS A 214 3.31 0.45 -23.75
C LYS A 214 2.01 1.12 -23.33
N MET A 215 1.49 0.79 -22.14
CA MET A 215 0.30 1.44 -21.60
C MET A 215 0.63 2.82 -21.05
N THR A 216 -0.33 3.71 -21.15
CA THR A 216 -0.34 4.98 -20.40
C THR A 216 -1.05 4.82 -19.07
N ASN A 217 -0.80 5.75 -18.12
CA ASN A 217 -1.48 5.76 -16.82
C ASN A 217 -3.01 5.74 -16.98
N ASP A 218 -3.57 6.50 -17.93
CA ASP A 218 -5.01 6.54 -18.20
C ASP A 218 -5.55 5.22 -18.75
N GLU A 219 -4.74 4.42 -19.42
CA GLU A 219 -5.14 3.12 -19.93
C GLU A 219 -5.18 2.05 -18.85
N VAL A 220 -4.36 2.15 -17.81
CA VAL A 220 -4.33 1.20 -16.69
C VAL A 220 -5.72 1.06 -16.07
N LYS A 221 -6.32 2.18 -15.64
CA LYS A 221 -7.66 2.19 -15.00
C LYS A 221 -8.77 1.68 -15.91
N LEU A 222 -8.67 1.97 -17.23
CA LEU A 222 -9.67 1.53 -18.19
C LEU A 222 -9.58 0.05 -18.47
N ILE A 223 -8.35 -0.47 -18.61
CA ILE A 223 -8.10 -1.88 -18.82
C ILE A 223 -8.59 -2.68 -17.62
N LYS A 224 -8.24 -2.26 -16.41
CA LYS A 224 -8.75 -2.89 -15.18
C LYS A 224 -10.28 -2.85 -15.09
N SER A 225 -10.93 -1.76 -15.53
CA SER A 225 -12.39 -1.70 -15.58
C SER A 225 -13.01 -2.72 -16.55
N ILE A 226 -12.26 -3.15 -17.59
CA ILE A 226 -12.71 -4.14 -18.57
C ILE A 226 -12.42 -5.58 -18.10
N ILE A 227 -11.18 -5.84 -17.65
CA ILE A 227 -10.75 -7.20 -17.27
C ILE A 227 -11.15 -7.58 -15.84
N GLY A 228 -11.53 -6.59 -15.01
CA GLY A 228 -11.76 -6.80 -13.59
C GLY A 228 -10.47 -7.02 -12.81
N ASP A 229 -10.61 -7.54 -11.60
CA ASP A 229 -9.52 -7.96 -10.71
C ASP A 229 -9.93 -9.20 -9.91
N THR A 230 -9.29 -10.33 -10.21
CA THR A 230 -9.62 -11.58 -9.53
C THR A 230 -9.18 -11.58 -8.06
N SER A 231 -8.13 -10.84 -7.70
CA SER A 231 -7.66 -10.74 -6.31
C SER A 231 -8.64 -9.99 -5.41
N ASP A 232 -9.41 -9.08 -6.01
CA ASP A 232 -10.43 -8.28 -5.34
C ASP A 232 -11.86 -8.76 -5.63
N ASN A 233 -11.98 -9.91 -6.30
CA ASN A 233 -13.26 -10.52 -6.73
C ASN A 233 -14.07 -9.64 -7.69
N ILE A 234 -13.43 -8.76 -8.45
CA ILE A 234 -14.07 -7.88 -9.43
C ILE A 234 -14.13 -8.61 -10.77
N PRO A 235 -15.35 -8.92 -11.31
CA PRO A 235 -15.47 -9.70 -12.52
C PRO A 235 -15.14 -8.89 -13.78
N GLN A 236 -14.66 -9.59 -14.82
CA GLN A 236 -14.51 -9.01 -16.15
C GLN A 236 -15.87 -8.69 -16.78
N ILE A 237 -15.91 -7.68 -17.65
CA ILE A 237 -17.18 -7.25 -18.28
C ILE A 237 -17.57 -8.09 -19.49
N PHE A 238 -16.61 -8.70 -20.16
CA PHE A 238 -16.82 -9.62 -21.25
C PHE A 238 -16.05 -10.92 -21.02
N PRO A 239 -16.61 -12.08 -21.34
CA PRO A 239 -15.93 -13.34 -21.17
C PRO A 239 -14.67 -13.42 -22.05
N ARG A 240 -13.60 -14.00 -21.52
CA ARG A 240 -12.34 -14.26 -22.22
C ARG A 240 -11.60 -13.02 -22.74
N VAL A 241 -11.85 -11.84 -22.17
CA VAL A 241 -11.11 -10.62 -22.51
C VAL A 241 -9.89 -10.48 -21.60
N GLY A 242 -8.71 -10.83 -22.11
CA GLY A 242 -7.44 -10.58 -21.45
C GLY A 242 -6.89 -9.17 -21.72
N ILE A 243 -5.78 -8.85 -21.07
CA ILE A 243 -5.13 -7.52 -21.08
C ILE A 243 -4.89 -6.96 -22.48
N LYS A 244 -4.44 -7.78 -23.45
CA LYS A 244 -4.17 -7.36 -24.84
C LYS A 244 -5.46 -6.95 -25.58
N THR A 245 -6.55 -7.69 -25.39
CA THR A 245 -7.84 -7.37 -25.97
C THR A 245 -8.44 -6.12 -25.33
N ALA A 246 -8.36 -6.00 -24.01
CA ALA A 246 -8.77 -4.81 -23.30
C ALA A 246 -8.01 -3.56 -23.73
N TRP A 247 -6.69 -3.66 -23.93
CA TRP A 247 -5.87 -2.56 -24.45
C TRP A 247 -6.33 -2.11 -25.83
N LYS A 248 -6.60 -3.05 -26.76
CA LYS A 248 -7.15 -2.71 -28.08
C LYS A 248 -8.49 -1.98 -27.98
N LEU A 249 -9.39 -2.43 -27.07
CA LEU A 249 -10.66 -1.76 -26.82
C LEU A 249 -10.47 -0.36 -26.19
N CYS A 250 -9.43 -0.17 -25.39
CA CYS A 250 -9.07 1.15 -24.88
C CYS A 250 -8.60 2.11 -25.99
N LYS A 251 -7.95 1.62 -27.01
CA LYS A 251 -7.57 2.41 -28.19
C LYS A 251 -8.75 2.67 -29.10
N ASP A 252 -9.64 1.70 -29.29
CA ASP A 252 -10.86 1.82 -30.09
C ASP A 252 -12.08 2.07 -29.18
N ARG A 253 -12.22 3.32 -28.73
CA ARG A 253 -13.33 3.76 -27.87
C ARG A 253 -14.70 3.59 -28.51
N SER A 254 -14.77 3.73 -29.82
CA SER A 254 -16.01 3.58 -30.59
C SER A 254 -16.51 2.16 -30.50
N LYS A 255 -15.61 1.18 -30.70
CA LYS A 255 -15.92 -0.23 -30.58
C LYS A 255 -16.33 -0.62 -29.16
N LEU A 256 -15.58 -0.18 -28.15
CA LEU A 256 -15.95 -0.43 -26.74
C LEU A 256 -17.34 0.14 -26.44
N LYS A 257 -17.63 1.37 -26.85
CA LYS A 257 -18.93 2.01 -26.66
C LYS A 257 -20.07 1.26 -27.34
N GLN A 258 -19.84 0.76 -28.54
CA GLN A 258 -20.79 -0.07 -29.26
C GLN A 258 -21.09 -1.37 -28.50
N MET A 259 -20.04 -2.13 -28.12
CA MET A 259 -20.19 -3.37 -27.35
C MET A 259 -20.95 -3.17 -26.04
N LEU A 260 -20.70 -2.05 -25.35
CA LEU A 260 -21.42 -1.72 -24.11
C LEU A 260 -22.89 -1.34 -24.36
N LYS A 261 -23.21 -0.70 -25.50
CA LYS A 261 -24.59 -0.41 -25.89
C LYS A 261 -25.39 -1.70 -26.20
N GLU A 262 -24.75 -2.65 -26.84
CA GLU A 262 -25.32 -3.94 -27.22
C GLU A 262 -25.50 -4.88 -26.04
N ASN A 263 -24.70 -4.71 -24.97
CA ASN A 263 -24.74 -5.56 -23.76
C ASN A 263 -24.96 -4.73 -22.50
N LYS A 264 -26.22 -4.58 -22.10
CA LYS A 264 -26.61 -3.80 -20.90
C LYS A 264 -25.98 -4.32 -19.60
N ASN A 265 -25.77 -5.65 -19.48
CA ASN A 265 -25.12 -6.22 -18.27
C ASN A 265 -23.64 -5.87 -18.23
N ALA A 266 -22.94 -5.98 -19.35
CA ALA A 266 -21.54 -5.54 -19.45
C ALA A 266 -21.40 -4.03 -19.18
N ALA A 267 -22.35 -3.21 -19.64
CA ALA A 267 -22.36 -1.78 -19.35
C ALA A 267 -22.52 -1.47 -17.86
N LYS A 268 -23.44 -2.15 -17.18
CA LYS A 268 -23.63 -2.02 -15.72
C LYS A 268 -22.37 -2.45 -14.97
N GLN A 269 -21.80 -3.60 -15.35
CA GLN A 269 -20.57 -4.11 -14.73
C GLN A 269 -19.39 -3.18 -14.99
N TYR A 270 -19.24 -2.59 -16.19
CA TYR A 270 -18.19 -1.62 -16.49
C TYR A 270 -18.27 -0.38 -15.59
N ILE A 271 -19.48 0.15 -15.38
CA ILE A 271 -19.70 1.29 -14.48
C ILE A 271 -19.33 0.93 -13.05
N LEU A 272 -19.71 -0.26 -12.59
CA LEU A 272 -19.36 -0.75 -11.25
C LEU A 272 -17.83 -0.91 -11.12
N ASN A 273 -17.19 -1.61 -12.07
CA ASN A 273 -15.74 -1.82 -12.06
C ASN A 273 -14.99 -0.49 -12.03
N ARG A 274 -15.43 0.52 -12.83
CA ARG A 274 -14.87 1.87 -12.81
C ARG A 274 -14.90 2.48 -11.40
N LYS A 275 -16.00 2.32 -10.68
CA LYS A 275 -16.14 2.84 -9.33
C LYS A 275 -15.27 2.10 -8.31
N LEU A 276 -14.92 0.85 -8.58
CA LEU A 276 -14.10 0.03 -7.69
C LEU A 276 -12.60 0.21 -7.89
N VAL A 277 -12.15 0.40 -9.17
CA VAL A 277 -10.72 0.38 -9.51
C VAL A 277 -10.11 1.76 -9.84
N ASP A 278 -10.92 2.74 -10.28
CA ASP A 278 -10.42 4.06 -10.66
C ASP A 278 -10.42 5.00 -9.45
N PHE A 279 -9.26 5.40 -8.97
CA PHE A 279 -9.09 6.27 -7.80
C PHE A 279 -9.80 7.63 -7.92
N ASN A 280 -10.18 8.06 -9.12
CA ASN A 280 -10.99 9.25 -9.29
C ASN A 280 -12.40 9.10 -8.69
N TYR A 281 -12.88 7.85 -8.48
CA TYR A 281 -14.18 7.56 -7.88
C TYR A 281 -14.15 7.40 -6.35
N ILE A 282 -13.00 7.59 -5.70
CA ILE A 282 -12.97 7.72 -4.23
C ILE A 282 -13.95 8.82 -3.83
N PRO A 283 -14.93 8.58 -2.93
CA PRO A 283 -15.91 9.57 -2.53
C PRO A 283 -15.28 10.87 -2.03
N GLN A 284 -15.84 12.01 -2.41
CA GLN A 284 -15.29 13.32 -2.03
C GLN A 284 -15.23 13.51 -0.51
N THR A 285 -16.23 13.01 0.23
CA THR A 285 -16.22 13.01 1.69
C THR A 285 -15.01 12.25 2.25
N LEU A 286 -14.74 11.05 1.72
CA LEU A 286 -13.58 10.25 2.14
C LEU A 286 -12.25 10.94 1.77
N LYS A 287 -12.15 11.57 0.59
CA LYS A 287 -10.97 12.37 0.21
C LYS A 287 -10.73 13.51 1.21
N THR A 288 -11.79 14.23 1.60
CA THR A 288 -11.71 15.31 2.58
C THR A 288 -11.25 14.79 3.95
N ASP A 289 -11.80 13.65 4.40
CA ASP A 289 -11.42 13.06 5.69
C ASP A 289 -9.95 12.60 5.67
N ILE A 290 -9.51 11.99 4.55
CA ILE A 290 -8.11 11.59 4.37
C ILE A 290 -7.19 12.81 4.42
N LEU A 291 -7.46 13.87 3.63
CA LEU A 291 -6.64 15.08 3.61
C LEU A 291 -6.57 15.74 5.00
N LYS A 292 -7.69 15.81 5.71
CA LYS A 292 -7.72 16.31 7.08
C LYS A 292 -6.82 15.48 8.00
N THR A 293 -6.94 14.17 7.94
CA THR A 293 -6.10 13.25 8.74
C THR A 293 -4.61 13.42 8.41
N ILE A 294 -4.28 13.63 7.14
CA ILE A 294 -2.89 13.87 6.71
C ILE A 294 -2.36 15.16 7.33
N HIS A 295 -3.09 16.28 7.19
CA HIS A 295 -2.67 17.59 7.73
C HIS A 295 -2.48 17.52 9.24
N GLU A 296 -3.44 16.96 9.98
CA GLU A 296 -3.35 16.82 11.44
C GLU A 296 -2.13 15.99 11.91
N ASN A 297 -1.69 15.01 11.12
CA ASN A 297 -0.51 14.23 11.45
C ASN A 297 0.80 14.91 11.04
N LEU A 298 0.81 15.63 9.92
CA LEU A 298 1.96 16.43 9.50
C LEU A 298 2.22 17.59 10.47
N ASP A 299 1.18 18.30 10.88
CA ASP A 299 1.29 19.42 11.83
C ASP A 299 1.90 18.96 13.17
N LYS A 300 1.49 17.80 13.68
CA LYS A 300 2.07 17.21 14.92
C LYS A 300 3.55 16.88 14.81
N VAL A 301 4.04 16.52 13.62
CA VAL A 301 5.48 16.25 13.41
C VAL A 301 6.25 17.55 13.42
N ILE A 302 5.76 18.56 12.73
CA ILE A 302 6.36 19.89 12.70
C ILE A 302 6.43 20.51 14.10
N GLU A 303 5.33 20.44 14.88
CA GLU A 303 5.29 20.93 16.26
C GLU A 303 6.34 20.22 17.15
N LYS A 304 6.43 18.91 17.03
CA LYS A 304 7.40 18.10 17.80
C LYS A 304 8.86 18.39 17.44
N ASP A 305 9.13 18.69 16.18
CA ASP A 305 10.49 19.07 15.76
C ASP A 305 10.86 20.45 16.31
N ILE A 306 9.94 21.39 16.33
CA ILE A 306 10.14 22.72 16.95
C ILE A 306 10.39 22.57 18.46
N GLU A 307 9.59 21.78 19.18
CA GLU A 307 9.81 21.53 20.62
C GLU A 307 11.17 20.86 20.90
N ASN A 308 11.62 19.97 20.04
CA ASN A 308 12.93 19.33 20.17
C ASN A 308 14.08 20.33 19.92
N GLU A 309 13.97 21.20 18.92
CA GLU A 309 14.94 22.25 18.64
C GLU A 309 15.03 23.26 19.80
N ASP A 310 13.88 23.70 20.33
CA ASP A 310 13.83 24.60 21.50
C ASP A 310 14.45 23.97 22.73
N LYS A 311 14.25 22.66 22.94
CA LYS A 311 14.87 21.92 24.05
C LYS A 311 16.41 21.84 23.88
N ILE A 312 16.87 21.53 22.67
CA ILE A 312 18.32 21.48 22.37
C ILE A 312 18.95 22.86 22.59
N LEU A 313 18.30 23.94 22.13
CA LEU A 313 18.75 25.31 22.34
C LEU A 313 18.80 25.69 23.83
N SER A 314 17.74 25.30 24.58
CA SER A 314 17.71 25.50 26.03
C SER A 314 18.81 24.75 26.76
N ASP A 315 19.07 23.49 26.39
CA ASP A 315 20.15 22.67 26.97
C ASP A 315 21.54 23.23 26.65
N LEU A 316 21.72 23.78 25.44
CA LEU A 316 22.97 24.46 25.04
C LEU A 316 23.18 25.79 25.74
N MET A 317 22.14 26.52 26.09
CA MET A 317 22.22 27.78 26.82
C MET A 317 22.43 27.61 28.33
N ASN A 318 22.25 26.40 28.86
CA ASN A 318 22.45 26.04 30.26
C ASN A 318 23.80 25.35 30.52
N LEU A 319 24.65 25.20 29.48
CA LEU A 319 26.06 24.76 29.55
C LEU A 319 27.00 25.96 29.61
#